data_3e46bc0609e9379ec091b27759a79cfe
#
_entry.id   3e46bc0609e9379ec091b27759a79cfe
#
_cell.length_a   1.000
_cell.length_b   1.000
_cell.length_c   1.000
_cell.angle_alpha   90.00
_cell.angle_beta   90.00
_cell.angle_gamma   90.00
#
_symmetry.space_group_name_H-M   'P 1'
#
loop_
_entity.id
_entity.type
_entity.pdbx_description
1 polymer ?
#
loop_
_entity_poly.entity_id
_entity_poly.type
_entity_poly.pdbx_seq_one_letter_code
_entity_poly.pdbx_strand_id
1 'polypeptide(L)'
;VLALQSYTGFSRFSAESAIPNIVVLTLTRELGPVLTGLMISARVGSSIAAEIATMRVTEQIDALKTLNTNYYNYLVTPRVLSLTLALPIFVTIVDFIGVMGGYIVSVYRLGFNDNLYLLNTINFLSLGDYLSGIFKAFAFGFIISIVSCYCGLFSDKGAFGVGSATTNAVVISSILILSSNYFLTELFF
;
A
#
# COMPACT_ATOMS: atom_id res chain seq x y z
N VAL A 1 -8.16 10.72 12.75
CA VAL A 1 -6.95 11.10 13.52
C VAL A 1 -6.28 12.31 12.87
N LEU A 2 -5.88 12.27 11.58
CA LEU A 2 -5.22 13.37 10.87
C LEU A 2 -5.97 14.71 11.01
N ALA A 3 -7.28 14.74 10.71
CA ALA A 3 -8.09 15.95 10.84
C ALA A 3 -8.07 16.53 12.26
N LEU A 4 -8.10 15.69 13.29
CA LEU A 4 -8.03 16.10 14.68
C LEU A 4 -6.64 16.65 15.07
N GLN A 5 -5.57 16.00 14.62
CA GLN A 5 -4.21 16.47 14.86
C GLN A 5 -3.93 17.80 14.14
N SER A 6 -4.35 17.90 12.88
CA SER A 6 -4.24 19.16 12.12
C SER A 6 -5.02 20.28 12.81
N TYR A 7 -6.23 19.99 13.31
CA TYR A 7 -7.02 20.98 14.05
C TYR A 7 -6.31 21.49 15.29
N THR A 8 -5.77 20.61 16.15
CA THR A 8 -5.05 21.01 17.35
C THR A 8 -3.79 21.82 17.07
N GLY A 9 -3.15 21.60 15.92
CA GLY A 9 -1.99 22.38 15.48
C GLY A 9 -2.38 23.74 14.90
N PHE A 10 -3.30 23.76 13.94
CA PHE A 10 -3.63 24.96 13.15
C PHE A 10 -4.64 25.89 13.80
N SER A 11 -5.45 25.43 14.75
CA SER A 11 -6.36 26.31 15.54
C SER A 11 -5.61 27.40 16.33
N ARG A 12 -4.38 27.10 16.74
CA ARG A 12 -3.51 28.08 17.43
C ARG A 12 -3.10 29.25 16.55
N PHE A 13 -3.12 29.08 15.24
CA PHE A 13 -2.72 30.07 14.24
C PHE A 13 -3.91 30.66 13.47
N SER A 14 -5.16 30.34 13.89
CA SER A 14 -6.38 30.74 13.18
C SER A 14 -6.40 30.30 11.70
N ALA A 15 -5.68 29.21 11.36
CA ALA A 15 -5.52 28.71 10.00
C ALA A 15 -6.40 27.46 9.74
N GLU A 16 -7.62 27.48 10.25
CA GLU A 16 -8.55 26.33 10.15
C GLU A 16 -8.93 26.00 8.71
N SER A 17 -8.94 26.98 7.81
CA SER A 17 -9.21 26.79 6.39
C SER A 17 -8.18 25.93 5.66
N ALA A 18 -6.97 25.75 6.21
CA ALA A 18 -5.93 24.91 5.63
C ALA A 18 -6.10 23.41 5.93
N ILE A 19 -6.95 23.04 6.89
CA ILE A 19 -7.10 21.66 7.36
C ILE A 19 -7.60 20.70 6.26
N PRO A 20 -8.64 21.03 5.46
CA PRO A 20 -9.07 20.19 4.37
C PRO A 20 -7.96 19.86 3.38
N ASN A 21 -7.18 20.88 3.03
CA ASN A 21 -6.08 20.78 2.07
C ASN A 21 -4.98 19.83 2.56
N ILE A 22 -4.58 19.97 3.82
CA ILE A 22 -3.56 19.13 4.44
C ILE A 22 -4.03 17.67 4.54
N VAL A 23 -5.28 17.46 4.95
CA VAL A 23 -5.83 16.11 5.08
C VAL A 23 -5.86 15.40 3.74
N VAL A 24 -6.33 16.07 2.68
CA VAL A 24 -6.41 15.48 1.34
C VAL A 24 -5.02 15.18 0.78
N LEU A 25 -4.11 16.16 0.79
CA LEU A 25 -2.76 15.97 0.26
C LEU A 25 -2.00 14.86 1.00
N THR A 26 -2.05 14.86 2.32
CA THR A 26 -1.34 13.87 3.12
C THR A 26 -1.87 12.45 2.88
N LEU A 27 -3.19 12.31 2.70
CA LEU A 27 -3.80 11.02 2.38
C LEU A 27 -3.40 10.56 0.98
N THR A 28 -3.66 11.35 -0.04
CA THR A 28 -3.48 10.92 -1.44
C THR A 28 -2.02 10.74 -1.84
N ARG A 29 -1.11 11.57 -1.32
CA ARG A 29 0.31 11.54 -1.71
C ARG A 29 1.15 10.54 -0.92
N GLU A 30 0.84 10.36 0.38
CA GLU A 30 1.72 9.62 1.29
C GLU A 30 0.99 8.49 2.02
N LEU A 31 0.02 8.82 2.86
CA LEU A 31 -0.55 7.84 3.78
C LEU A 31 -1.40 6.77 3.08
N GLY A 32 -2.16 7.15 2.07
CA GLY A 32 -2.96 6.20 1.30
C GLY A 32 -2.11 5.07 0.70
N PRO A 33 -1.15 5.40 -0.17
CA PRO A 33 -0.28 4.38 -0.77
C PRO A 33 0.53 3.58 0.26
N VAL A 34 1.16 4.24 1.24
CA VAL A 34 2.03 3.57 2.22
C VAL A 34 1.25 2.65 3.14
N LEU A 35 0.15 3.14 3.76
CA LEU A 35 -0.63 2.31 4.68
C LEU A 35 -1.28 1.13 3.95
N THR A 36 -1.82 1.36 2.75
CA THR A 36 -2.39 0.29 1.93
C THR A 36 -1.32 -0.73 1.56
N GLY A 37 -0.13 -0.28 1.15
CA GLY A 37 1.00 -1.16 0.83
C GLY A 37 1.40 -2.03 2.02
N LEU A 38 1.56 -1.45 3.21
CA LEU A 38 1.90 -2.19 4.43
C LEU A 38 0.82 -3.22 4.81
N MET A 39 -0.47 -2.86 4.73
CA MET A 39 -1.58 -3.78 5.02
C MET A 39 -1.66 -4.93 4.01
N ILE A 40 -1.49 -4.63 2.73
CA ILE A 40 -1.48 -5.64 1.65
C ILE A 40 -0.24 -6.54 1.78
N SER A 41 0.92 -5.99 2.11
CA SER A 41 2.13 -6.78 2.40
C SER A 41 1.89 -7.78 3.52
N ALA A 42 1.29 -7.34 4.64
CA ALA A 42 1.00 -8.20 5.78
C ALA A 42 -0.03 -9.30 5.46
N ARG A 43 -1.03 -9.02 4.64
CA ARG A 43 -2.12 -9.96 4.36
C ARG A 43 -1.88 -10.79 3.09
N VAL A 44 -1.67 -10.14 1.97
CA VAL A 44 -1.52 -10.80 0.67
C VAL A 44 -0.09 -11.28 0.46
N GLY A 45 0.91 -10.45 0.81
CA GLY A 45 2.32 -10.81 0.69
C GLY A 45 2.67 -12.05 1.50
N SER A 46 2.24 -12.12 2.76
CA SER A 46 2.42 -13.31 3.60
C SER A 46 1.73 -14.55 3.04
N SER A 47 0.51 -14.39 2.50
CA SER A 47 -0.24 -15.51 1.90
C SER A 47 0.46 -16.06 0.65
N ILE A 48 0.96 -15.19 -0.23
CA ILE A 48 1.74 -15.59 -1.42
C ILE A 48 3.00 -16.36 -1.00
N ALA A 49 3.73 -15.86 0.00
CA ALA A 49 4.92 -16.52 0.51
C ALA A 49 4.60 -17.89 1.12
N ALA A 50 3.51 -18.00 1.89
CA ALA A 50 3.06 -19.25 2.49
C ALA A 50 2.68 -20.31 1.43
N GLU A 51 1.92 -19.90 0.41
CA GLU A 51 1.52 -20.80 -0.68
C GLU A 51 2.74 -21.37 -1.43
N ILE A 52 3.65 -20.48 -1.86
CA ILE A 52 4.83 -20.91 -2.63
C ILE A 52 5.76 -21.77 -1.75
N ALA A 53 5.95 -21.39 -0.48
CA ALA A 53 6.73 -22.19 0.46
C ALA A 53 6.11 -23.56 0.70
N THR A 54 4.79 -23.67 0.80
CA THR A 54 4.08 -24.93 0.91
C THR A 54 4.26 -25.79 -0.36
N MET A 55 4.13 -25.19 -1.54
CA MET A 55 4.39 -25.88 -2.81
C MET A 55 5.83 -26.39 -2.91
N ARG A 56 6.79 -25.69 -2.30
CA ARG A 56 8.17 -26.15 -2.22
C ARG A 56 8.33 -27.35 -1.28
N VAL A 57 7.75 -27.29 -0.09
CA VAL A 57 7.83 -28.37 0.91
C VAL A 57 7.16 -29.65 0.40
N THR A 58 6.07 -29.52 -0.35
CA THR A 58 5.33 -30.66 -0.95
C THR A 58 5.89 -31.10 -2.31
N GLU A 59 7.07 -30.60 -2.72
CA GLU A 59 7.77 -30.96 -3.96
C GLU A 59 6.99 -30.66 -5.26
N GLN A 60 5.92 -29.87 -5.20
CA GLN A 60 5.13 -29.47 -6.37
C GLN A 60 5.96 -28.66 -7.38
N ILE A 61 6.89 -27.83 -6.90
CA ILE A 61 7.80 -27.05 -7.76
C ILE A 61 8.75 -27.99 -8.52
N ASP A 62 9.21 -29.05 -7.88
CA ASP A 62 10.10 -30.01 -8.53
C ASP A 62 9.33 -30.90 -9.54
N ALA A 63 8.06 -31.20 -9.27
CA ALA A 63 7.17 -31.82 -10.25
C ALA A 63 6.98 -30.95 -11.50
N LEU A 64 6.82 -29.63 -11.34
CA LEU A 64 6.75 -28.70 -12.50
C LEU A 64 8.05 -28.67 -13.30
N LYS A 65 9.20 -28.76 -12.66
CA LYS A 65 10.51 -28.85 -13.34
C LYS A 65 10.65 -30.15 -14.15
N THR A 66 10.19 -31.28 -13.61
CA THR A 66 10.25 -32.58 -14.35
C THR A 66 9.34 -32.56 -15.57
N LEU A 67 8.24 -31.80 -15.53
CA LEU A 67 7.35 -31.57 -16.67
C LEU A 67 7.90 -30.57 -17.69
N ASN A 68 9.16 -30.11 -17.53
CA ASN A 68 9.80 -29.10 -18.37
C ASN A 68 9.02 -27.79 -18.46
N THR A 69 8.20 -27.47 -17.44
CA THR A 69 7.43 -26.23 -17.35
C THR A 69 8.23 -25.18 -16.60
N ASN A 70 8.29 -23.96 -17.15
CA ASN A 70 8.95 -22.85 -16.47
C ASN A 70 8.08 -22.38 -15.29
N TYR A 71 8.44 -22.80 -14.08
CA TYR A 71 7.70 -22.46 -12.85
C TYR A 71 7.68 -20.97 -12.54
N TYR A 72 8.66 -20.17 -13.01
CA TYR A 72 8.62 -18.72 -12.86
C TYR A 72 7.47 -18.11 -13.64
N ASN A 73 7.29 -18.50 -14.89
CA ASN A 73 6.20 -17.98 -15.70
C ASN A 73 4.83 -18.45 -15.22
N TYR A 74 4.76 -19.64 -14.64
CA TYR A 74 3.51 -20.21 -14.17
C TYR A 74 3.10 -19.72 -12.78
N LEU A 75 4.04 -19.58 -11.83
CA LEU A 75 3.75 -19.24 -10.43
C LEU A 75 4.00 -17.76 -10.12
N VAL A 76 5.11 -17.20 -10.59
CA VAL A 76 5.54 -15.84 -10.19
C VAL A 76 4.87 -14.78 -11.05
N THR A 77 4.93 -14.90 -12.35
CA THR A 77 4.43 -13.87 -13.28
C THR A 77 2.97 -13.48 -13.03
N PRO A 78 2.00 -14.42 -12.92
CA PRO A 78 0.60 -14.03 -12.71
C PRO A 78 0.37 -13.36 -11.35
N ARG A 79 1.10 -13.75 -10.30
CA ARG A 79 1.01 -13.13 -8.98
C ARG A 79 1.58 -11.71 -8.98
N VAL A 80 2.71 -11.51 -9.66
CA VAL A 80 3.31 -10.17 -9.81
C VAL A 80 2.38 -9.24 -10.58
N LEU A 81 1.85 -9.68 -11.71
CA LEU A 81 0.94 -8.85 -12.51
C LEU A 81 -0.35 -8.53 -11.74
N SER A 82 -0.97 -9.53 -11.11
CA SER A 82 -2.23 -9.31 -10.41
C SER A 82 -2.08 -8.34 -9.24
N LEU A 83 -1.04 -8.48 -8.41
CA LEU A 83 -0.86 -7.59 -7.25
C LEU A 83 -0.43 -6.18 -7.66
N THR A 84 0.43 -6.07 -8.69
CA THR A 84 0.83 -4.76 -9.23
C THR A 84 -0.36 -3.98 -9.78
N LEU A 85 -1.32 -4.64 -10.44
CA LEU A 85 -2.51 -3.99 -10.97
C LEU A 85 -3.61 -3.78 -9.90
N ALA A 86 -3.70 -4.66 -8.92
CA ALA A 86 -4.72 -4.56 -7.88
C ALA A 86 -4.42 -3.47 -6.84
N LEU A 87 -3.15 -3.24 -6.50
CA LEU A 87 -2.78 -2.32 -5.42
C LEU A 87 -3.20 -0.86 -5.69
N PRO A 88 -3.05 -0.29 -6.89
CA PRO A 88 -3.58 1.02 -7.21
C PRO A 88 -5.09 1.16 -7.03
N ILE A 89 -5.85 0.08 -7.33
CA ILE A 89 -7.31 0.07 -7.12
C ILE A 89 -7.62 0.15 -5.63
N PHE A 90 -6.92 -0.62 -4.80
CA PHE A 90 -7.08 -0.55 -3.34
C PHE A 90 -6.71 0.82 -2.78
N VAL A 91 -5.62 1.43 -3.26
CA VAL A 91 -5.23 2.79 -2.83
C VAL A 91 -6.32 3.81 -3.16
N THR A 92 -6.89 3.77 -4.37
CA THR A 92 -8.01 4.65 -4.76
C THR A 92 -9.21 4.52 -3.80
N ILE A 93 -9.57 3.28 -3.42
CA ILE A 93 -10.68 3.04 -2.49
C ILE A 93 -10.34 3.58 -1.10
N VAL A 94 -9.11 3.36 -0.62
CA VAL A 94 -8.66 3.83 0.70
C VAL A 94 -8.60 5.35 0.76
N ASP A 95 -8.13 6.00 -0.29
CA ASP A 95 -8.09 7.46 -0.39
C ASP A 95 -9.50 8.06 -0.37
N PHE A 96 -10.42 7.48 -1.13
CA PHE A 96 -11.82 7.91 -1.11
C PHE A 96 -12.44 7.80 0.29
N ILE A 97 -12.31 6.63 0.93
CA ILE A 97 -12.82 6.40 2.29
C ILE A 97 -12.12 7.32 3.31
N GLY A 98 -10.82 7.54 3.14
CA GLY A 98 -10.02 8.40 4.02
C GLY A 98 -10.44 9.86 3.95
N VAL A 99 -10.66 10.39 2.74
CA VAL A 99 -11.13 11.77 2.53
C VAL A 99 -12.56 11.94 3.06
N MET A 100 -13.46 10.97 2.78
CA MET A 100 -14.83 10.98 3.34
C MET A 100 -14.83 10.92 4.87
N GLY A 101 -13.97 10.09 5.47
CA GLY A 101 -13.79 10.04 6.92
C GLY A 101 -13.27 11.36 7.51
N GLY A 102 -12.33 12.01 6.82
CA GLY A 102 -11.85 13.35 7.17
C GLY A 102 -12.96 14.40 7.15
N TYR A 103 -13.77 14.39 6.10
CA TYR A 103 -14.94 15.25 5.94
C TYR A 103 -15.95 15.08 7.09
N ILE A 104 -16.39 13.85 7.38
CA ILE A 104 -17.34 13.54 8.44
C ILE A 104 -16.85 14.09 9.79
N VAL A 105 -15.59 13.83 10.15
CA VAL A 105 -15.02 14.29 11.41
C VAL A 105 -14.94 15.82 11.46
N SER A 106 -14.53 16.47 10.39
CA SER A 106 -14.35 17.92 10.33
C SER A 106 -15.68 18.68 10.41
N VAL A 107 -16.72 18.21 9.71
CA VAL A 107 -18.04 18.86 9.72
C VAL A 107 -18.81 18.58 11.00
N TYR A 108 -18.98 17.29 11.36
CA TYR A 108 -19.85 16.92 12.48
C TYR A 108 -19.21 17.11 13.86
N ARG A 109 -17.88 17.02 13.98
CA ARG A 109 -17.21 17.12 15.28
C ARG A 109 -16.50 18.44 15.50
N LEU A 110 -15.94 19.03 14.43
CA LEU A 110 -15.20 20.29 14.54
C LEU A 110 -16.04 21.51 14.13
N GLY A 111 -17.25 21.31 13.57
CA GLY A 111 -18.19 22.38 13.24
C GLY A 111 -17.81 23.20 12.00
N PHE A 112 -17.01 22.65 11.08
CA PHE A 112 -16.67 23.35 9.84
C PHE A 112 -17.87 23.49 8.92
N ASN A 113 -17.85 24.56 8.13
CA ASN A 113 -18.87 24.77 7.11
C ASN A 113 -18.72 23.73 5.99
N ASP A 114 -19.79 22.99 5.75
CA ASP A 114 -19.87 21.89 4.82
C ASP A 114 -19.43 22.28 3.39
N ASN A 115 -20.01 23.34 2.84
CA ASN A 115 -19.72 23.80 1.49
C ASN A 115 -18.26 24.29 1.35
N LEU A 116 -17.72 24.97 2.33
CA LEU A 116 -16.33 25.46 2.30
C LEU A 116 -15.34 24.30 2.38
N TYR A 117 -15.63 23.28 3.18
CA TYR A 117 -14.77 22.10 3.28
C TYR A 117 -14.69 21.36 1.94
N LEU A 118 -15.83 21.08 1.31
CA LEU A 118 -15.89 20.39 0.02
C LEU A 118 -15.22 21.18 -1.10
N LEU A 119 -15.50 22.48 -1.20
CA LEU A 119 -14.87 23.34 -2.20
C LEU A 119 -13.34 23.39 -2.05
N ASN A 120 -12.84 23.53 -0.84
CA ASN A 120 -11.40 23.53 -0.58
C ASN A 120 -10.78 22.16 -0.92
N THR A 121 -11.44 21.06 -0.55
CA THR A 121 -10.97 19.69 -0.86
C THR A 121 -10.84 19.49 -2.37
N ILE A 122 -11.86 19.86 -3.16
CA ILE A 122 -11.88 19.66 -4.61
C ILE A 122 -10.88 20.58 -5.32
N ASN A 123 -10.81 21.84 -4.92
CA ASN A 123 -9.93 22.81 -5.55
C ASN A 123 -8.44 22.56 -5.28
N PHE A 124 -8.12 21.93 -4.15
CA PHE A 124 -6.74 21.70 -3.75
C PHE A 124 -6.17 20.36 -4.24
N LEU A 125 -7.02 19.39 -4.55
CA LEU A 125 -6.59 18.10 -5.08
C LEU A 125 -6.19 18.26 -6.55
N SER A 126 -4.89 18.28 -6.84
CA SER A 126 -4.41 18.28 -8.21
C SER A 126 -4.37 16.85 -8.79
N LEU A 127 -4.57 16.74 -10.10
CA LEU A 127 -4.42 15.46 -10.80
C LEU A 127 -3.01 14.89 -10.66
N GLY A 128 -1.99 15.76 -10.57
CA GLY A 128 -0.61 15.35 -10.35
C GLY A 128 -0.39 14.64 -9.02
N ASP A 129 -0.99 15.15 -7.94
CA ASP A 129 -0.90 14.54 -6.60
C ASP A 129 -1.51 13.15 -6.57
N TYR A 130 -2.69 13.00 -7.16
CA TYR A 130 -3.36 11.71 -7.25
C TYR A 130 -2.58 10.70 -8.10
N LEU A 131 -2.06 11.12 -9.27
CA LEU A 131 -1.25 10.27 -10.13
C LEU A 131 0.06 9.85 -9.47
N SER A 132 0.70 10.72 -8.68
CA SER A 132 1.89 10.35 -7.92
C SER A 132 1.61 9.24 -6.89
N GLY A 133 0.47 9.30 -6.21
CA GLY A 133 0.00 8.24 -5.28
C GLY A 133 -0.25 6.92 -5.99
N ILE A 134 -0.90 6.95 -7.16
CA ILE A 134 -1.13 5.75 -7.98
C ILE A 134 0.19 5.14 -8.46
N PHE A 135 1.14 5.97 -8.92
CA PHE A 135 2.45 5.46 -9.35
C PHE A 135 3.21 4.78 -8.21
N LYS A 136 3.20 5.37 -7.00
CA LYS A 136 3.75 4.73 -5.81
C LYS A 136 3.07 3.39 -5.52
N ALA A 137 1.75 3.31 -5.68
CA ALA A 137 1.00 2.08 -5.49
C ALA A 137 1.46 0.98 -6.47
N PHE A 138 1.66 1.29 -7.75
CA PHE A 138 2.23 0.34 -8.72
C PHE A 138 3.60 -0.18 -8.27
N ALA A 139 4.50 0.71 -7.87
CA ALA A 139 5.82 0.35 -7.41
C ALA A 139 5.77 -0.56 -6.16
N PHE A 140 4.91 -0.24 -5.19
CA PHE A 140 4.74 -1.05 -3.98
C PHE A 140 4.15 -2.42 -4.29
N GLY A 141 3.16 -2.51 -5.18
CA GLY A 141 2.60 -3.78 -5.63
C GLY A 141 3.64 -4.71 -6.26
N PHE A 142 4.51 -4.13 -7.08
CA PHE A 142 5.63 -4.84 -7.68
C PHE A 142 6.65 -5.33 -6.64
N ILE A 143 7.05 -4.47 -5.70
CA ILE A 143 7.96 -4.82 -4.62
C ILE A 143 7.41 -5.96 -3.76
N ILE A 144 6.16 -5.83 -3.27
CA ILE A 144 5.54 -6.83 -2.40
C ILE A 144 5.48 -8.18 -3.10
N SER A 145 5.04 -8.22 -4.35
CA SER A 145 4.86 -9.47 -5.08
C SER A 145 6.18 -10.19 -5.34
N ILE A 146 7.23 -9.47 -5.75
CA ILE A 146 8.55 -10.07 -5.98
C ILE A 146 9.14 -10.60 -4.68
N VAL A 147 9.13 -9.80 -3.61
CA VAL A 147 9.70 -10.20 -2.32
C VAL A 147 8.97 -11.41 -1.76
N SER A 148 7.63 -11.44 -1.83
CA SER A 148 6.83 -12.55 -1.33
C SER A 148 7.08 -13.83 -2.12
N CYS A 149 7.17 -13.74 -3.45
CA CYS A 149 7.53 -14.89 -4.28
C CYS A 149 8.96 -15.36 -4.01
N TYR A 150 9.90 -14.45 -3.83
CA TYR A 150 11.28 -14.79 -3.51
C TYR A 150 11.38 -15.53 -2.17
N CYS A 151 10.81 -14.98 -1.10
CA CYS A 151 10.82 -15.62 0.23
C CYS A 151 10.15 -17.00 0.21
N GLY A 152 9.07 -17.17 -0.55
CA GLY A 152 8.41 -18.47 -0.71
C GLY A 152 9.25 -19.48 -1.46
N LEU A 153 9.86 -19.08 -2.60
CA LEU A 153 10.69 -19.97 -3.43
C LEU A 153 11.98 -20.41 -2.73
N PHE A 154 12.54 -19.59 -1.87
CA PHE A 154 13.81 -19.89 -1.18
C PHE A 154 13.59 -20.24 0.30
N SER A 155 12.37 -20.63 0.69
CA SER A 155 12.06 -21.07 2.06
C SER A 155 12.81 -22.36 2.42
N ASP A 156 13.11 -22.55 3.69
CA ASP A 156 13.63 -23.82 4.21
C ASP A 156 12.54 -24.91 4.17
N LYS A 157 12.97 -26.17 4.28
CA LYS A 157 12.06 -27.32 4.28
C LYS A 157 11.28 -27.41 5.62
N GLY A 158 10.04 -27.83 5.53
CA GLY A 158 9.19 -28.11 6.68
C GLY A 158 8.34 -26.90 7.12
N ALA A 159 7.45 -27.12 8.10
CA ALA A 159 6.50 -26.12 8.58
C ALA A 159 7.17 -24.85 9.14
N PHE A 160 8.32 -24.98 9.78
CA PHE A 160 9.10 -23.86 10.29
C PHE A 160 9.60 -22.96 9.16
N GLY A 161 10.06 -23.56 8.04
CA GLY A 161 10.46 -22.82 6.85
C GLY A 161 9.34 -22.00 6.24
N VAL A 162 8.12 -22.55 6.19
CA VAL A 162 6.92 -21.80 5.71
C VAL A 162 6.63 -20.60 6.62
N GLY A 163 6.65 -20.78 7.94
CA GLY A 163 6.43 -19.70 8.90
C GLY A 163 7.48 -18.60 8.81
N SER A 164 8.76 -18.98 8.69
CA SER A 164 9.88 -18.05 8.49
C SER A 164 9.74 -17.27 7.19
N ALA A 165 9.37 -17.93 6.08
CA ALA A 165 9.19 -17.29 4.78
C ALA A 165 8.09 -16.22 4.82
N THR A 166 6.97 -16.48 5.50
CA THR A 166 5.88 -15.50 5.64
C THR A 166 6.32 -14.26 6.41
N THR A 167 7.00 -14.45 7.53
CA THR A 167 7.49 -13.34 8.35
C THR A 167 8.53 -12.51 7.62
N ASN A 168 9.50 -13.16 6.98
CA ASN A 168 10.54 -12.49 6.21
C ASN A 168 9.96 -11.71 5.01
N ALA A 169 8.96 -12.27 4.33
CA ALA A 169 8.29 -11.57 3.24
C ALA A 169 7.66 -10.25 3.70
N VAL A 170 6.95 -10.24 4.82
CA VAL A 170 6.33 -9.02 5.36
C VAL A 170 7.38 -8.01 5.81
N VAL A 171 8.38 -8.45 6.57
CA VAL A 171 9.42 -7.55 7.10
C VAL A 171 10.21 -6.89 5.97
N ILE A 172 10.71 -7.69 5.02
CA ILE A 172 11.52 -7.16 3.90
C ILE A 172 10.66 -6.25 3.02
N SER A 173 9.43 -6.65 2.68
CA SER A 173 8.53 -5.80 1.89
C SER A 173 8.24 -4.47 2.59
N SER A 174 7.98 -4.48 3.89
CA SER A 174 7.69 -3.27 4.66
C SER A 174 8.88 -2.31 4.69
N ILE A 175 10.10 -2.82 4.89
CA ILE A 175 11.31 -2.01 4.84
C ILE A 175 11.51 -1.41 3.45
N LEU A 176 11.32 -2.21 2.39
CA LEU A 176 11.45 -1.72 1.02
C LEU A 176 10.38 -0.71 0.63
N ILE A 177 9.13 -0.87 1.09
CA ILE A 177 8.06 0.11 0.88
C ILE A 177 8.44 1.45 1.51
N LEU A 178 8.86 1.45 2.78
CA LEU A 178 9.23 2.68 3.49
C LEU A 178 10.45 3.36 2.87
N SER A 179 11.46 2.58 2.48
CA SER A 179 12.65 3.11 1.82
C SER A 179 12.33 3.67 0.43
N SER A 180 11.59 2.92 -0.39
CA SER A 180 11.22 3.35 -1.74
C SER A 180 10.24 4.52 -1.72
N ASN A 181 9.40 4.65 -0.70
CA ASN A 181 8.53 5.80 -0.55
C ASN A 181 9.30 7.11 -0.51
N TYR A 182 10.38 7.16 0.27
CA TYR A 182 11.23 8.35 0.35
C TYR A 182 11.79 8.74 -1.03
N PHE A 183 12.38 7.80 -1.76
CA PHE A 183 12.95 8.06 -3.09
C PHE A 183 11.89 8.47 -4.12
N LEU A 184 10.72 7.82 -4.08
CA LEU A 184 9.63 8.15 -4.99
C LEU A 184 9.02 9.53 -4.68
N THR A 185 8.95 9.92 -3.41
CA THR A 185 8.49 11.26 -3.03
C THR A 185 9.47 12.33 -3.56
N GLU A 186 10.78 12.13 -3.36
CA GLU A 186 11.80 13.09 -3.83
C GLU A 186 11.84 13.20 -5.37
N LEU A 187 11.48 12.14 -6.08
CA LEU A 187 11.43 12.15 -7.55
C LEU A 187 10.26 12.98 -8.09
N PHE A 188 9.15 13.05 -7.36
CA PHE A 188 7.93 13.76 -7.81
C PHE A 188 7.83 15.20 -7.30
N PHE A 189 8.59 15.57 -6.28
CA PHE A 189 8.51 16.86 -5.61
C PHE A 189 9.89 17.43 -5.28
#